data_d75a2ae388104ba4fb1a6b4ed94a34fa
#
_entry.id   d75a2ae388104ba4fb1a6b4ed94a34fa
#
_cell.length_a   1.000
_cell.length_b   1.000
_cell.length_c   1.000
_cell.angle_alpha   90.00
_cell.angle_beta   90.00
_cell.angle_gamma   90.00
#
_symmetry.space_group_name_H-M   'P 1'
#
loop_
_entity.id
_entity.type
_entity.pdbx_description
1 polymer ?
#
loop_
_entity_poly.entity_id
_entity_poly.type
_entity_poly.pdbx_seq_one_letter_code
_entity_poly.pdbx_strand_id
1 'polypeptide(L)'
;MNKKQKVIFSLLKEVDEICRKHNIKYYLSPRLTWCAVQGGNFPQNPQSGAVLMRVPDMERFCEAVEEDPGEHRALESMKTHKYFPGFYLRYENTDTVCIDLDRTRDYAYPGLGINILPLRIPAASEHRENRLIKKEAEWRQIHAPGNAVRDTEFTWSKAWMKFLCAIEGRNQVAAGIYNSLCKKQQENPTEVYTLMNGRKSHSYPVAVFENTRQVVLEGESFPAPGDVETYLNISYGKGWRNMTEPRYMVPARLVVSARVSYMQFWKDSTDFEKYCRERQKNLSRLGKSKGMKAYFNQCWDYVEFCGERMDLGLSYVKRKDYIRNLYKNEDYMTLEKVFRPYYQMMQKSLEKGEICAEDIEILDIYTDVLEKTGRNVQREEIGMII
;
A
#
# COMPACT_ATOMS: atom_id res chain seq x y z
N MET A 1 -8.25 18.17 1.78
CA MET A 1 -8.02 16.69 1.68
C MET A 1 -9.24 15.99 1.11
N ASN A 2 -9.06 15.05 0.16
CA ASN A 2 -10.12 14.15 -0.30
C ASN A 2 -10.38 13.01 0.74
N LYS A 3 -11.41 12.17 0.52
CA LYS A 3 -11.78 11.11 1.48
C LYS A 3 -10.64 10.13 1.79
N LYS A 4 -9.90 9.69 0.78
CA LYS A 4 -8.75 8.80 0.95
C LYS A 4 -7.65 9.44 1.81
N GLN A 5 -7.31 10.70 1.54
CA GLN A 5 -6.37 11.45 2.36
C GLN A 5 -6.83 11.58 3.81
N LYS A 6 -8.12 11.86 4.03
CA LYS A 6 -8.70 11.96 5.37
C LYS A 6 -8.57 10.67 6.17
N VAL A 7 -8.83 9.51 5.54
CA VAL A 7 -8.67 8.21 6.20
C VAL A 7 -7.21 7.96 6.58
N ILE A 8 -6.27 8.16 5.65
CA ILE A 8 -4.85 7.93 5.93
C ILE A 8 -4.33 8.92 6.97
N PHE A 9 -4.80 10.16 6.94
CA PHE A 9 -4.44 11.17 7.92
C PHE A 9 -5.02 10.86 9.31
N SER A 10 -6.26 10.35 9.40
CA SER A 10 -6.84 9.86 10.66
C SER A 10 -6.00 8.74 11.26
N LEU A 11 -5.61 7.75 10.43
CA LEU A 11 -4.72 6.68 10.89
C LEU A 11 -3.35 7.19 11.37
N LEU A 12 -2.82 8.24 10.73
CA LEU A 12 -1.57 8.86 11.19
C LEU A 12 -1.74 9.51 12.57
N LYS A 13 -2.89 10.15 12.83
CA LYS A 13 -3.22 10.72 14.15
C LYS A 13 -3.36 9.60 15.20
N GLU A 14 -4.04 8.50 14.87
CA GLU A 14 -4.15 7.34 15.76
C GLU A 14 -2.78 6.75 16.11
N VAL A 15 -1.89 6.60 15.11
CA VAL A 15 -0.50 6.18 15.37
C VAL A 15 0.22 7.16 16.30
N ASP A 16 0.05 8.47 16.12
CA ASP A 16 0.62 9.49 17.02
C ASP A 16 0.06 9.36 18.43
N GLU A 17 -1.25 9.19 18.59
CA GLU A 17 -1.92 9.02 19.88
C GLU A 17 -1.43 7.77 20.63
N ILE A 18 -1.34 6.63 19.93
CA ILE A 18 -0.77 5.40 20.51
C ILE A 18 0.67 5.62 20.96
N CYS A 19 1.49 6.24 20.10
CA CYS A 19 2.90 6.52 20.41
C CYS A 19 3.06 7.45 21.61
N ARG A 20 2.23 8.49 21.73
CA ARG A 20 2.26 9.40 22.89
C ARG A 20 1.82 8.69 24.16
N LYS A 21 0.71 7.93 24.12
CA LYS A 21 0.17 7.18 25.25
C LYS A 21 1.19 6.20 25.83
N HIS A 22 1.95 5.52 24.99
CA HIS A 22 2.92 4.49 25.37
C HIS A 22 4.38 4.96 25.37
N ASN A 23 4.62 6.29 25.20
CA ASN A 23 5.96 6.89 25.17
C ASN A 23 6.88 6.22 24.11
N ILE A 24 6.35 5.94 22.92
CA ILE A 24 7.05 5.35 21.78
C ILE A 24 7.59 6.45 20.89
N LYS A 25 8.89 6.39 20.55
CA LYS A 25 9.49 7.35 19.63
C LYS A 25 9.25 6.96 18.18
N TYR A 26 8.77 7.89 17.39
CA TYR A 26 8.64 7.73 15.95
C TYR A 26 8.94 9.05 15.21
N TYR A 27 9.09 8.96 13.91
CA TYR A 27 9.34 10.12 13.04
C TYR A 27 8.54 9.99 11.76
N LEU A 28 8.09 11.11 11.21
CA LEU A 28 7.48 11.12 9.88
C LEU A 28 8.47 10.60 8.83
N SER A 29 7.95 9.83 7.87
CA SER A 29 8.74 9.40 6.71
C SER A 29 9.24 10.58 5.87
N PRO A 30 10.26 10.40 5.01
CA PRO A 30 10.80 11.50 4.21
C PRO A 30 9.72 12.26 3.43
N ARG A 31 8.75 11.56 2.84
CA ARG A 31 7.67 12.21 2.08
C ARG A 31 6.75 13.05 2.96
N LEU A 32 6.32 12.52 4.09
CA LEU A 32 5.47 13.28 5.01
C LEU A 32 6.22 14.48 5.62
N THR A 33 7.50 14.30 5.96
CA THR A 33 8.35 15.39 6.43
C THR A 33 8.52 16.47 5.35
N TRP A 34 8.77 16.06 4.09
CA TRP A 34 8.86 16.98 2.96
C TRP A 34 7.57 17.77 2.80
N CYS A 35 6.41 17.10 2.80
CA CYS A 35 5.10 17.74 2.71
C CYS A 35 4.88 18.75 3.85
N ALA A 36 5.24 18.39 5.07
CA ALA A 36 5.09 19.25 6.23
C ALA A 36 5.95 20.53 6.14
N VAL A 37 7.19 20.42 5.67
CA VAL A 37 8.09 21.61 5.57
C VAL A 37 7.91 22.43 4.31
N GLN A 38 7.30 21.88 3.25
CA GLN A 38 7.08 22.58 1.97
C GLN A 38 5.74 23.34 1.92
N GLY A 39 4.79 23.04 2.77
CA GLY A 39 3.53 23.74 2.73
C GLY A 39 2.50 23.24 3.74
N GLY A 40 2.85 22.23 4.52
CA GLY A 40 1.99 21.68 5.56
C GLY A 40 0.78 20.89 5.05
N ASN A 41 0.71 20.62 3.75
CA ASN A 41 -0.39 19.87 3.15
C ASN A 41 -0.08 18.37 3.12
N PHE A 42 -1.10 17.53 3.32
CA PHE A 42 -0.97 16.08 3.20
C PHE A 42 -0.67 15.68 1.75
N PRO A 43 0.14 14.61 1.51
CA PRO A 43 0.50 14.19 0.17
C PRO A 43 -0.67 14.09 -0.79
N GLN A 44 -0.47 14.53 -2.03
CA GLN A 44 -1.45 14.32 -3.10
C GLN A 44 -1.50 12.83 -3.46
N ASN A 45 -2.69 12.29 -3.62
CA ASN A 45 -2.93 10.91 -4.05
C ASN A 45 -2.08 9.83 -3.31
N PRO A 46 -2.07 9.78 -1.97
CA PRO A 46 -1.36 8.74 -1.22
C PRO A 46 -2.08 7.39 -1.35
N GLN A 47 -1.35 6.28 -1.37
CA GLN A 47 -1.89 4.92 -1.15
C GLN A 47 -1.70 4.46 0.29
N SER A 48 -0.74 5.03 0.97
CA SER A 48 -0.46 4.85 2.39
C SER A 48 0.32 6.05 2.92
N GLY A 49 0.24 6.27 4.21
CA GLY A 49 1.24 7.05 4.94
C GLY A 49 2.42 6.17 5.35
N ALA A 50 3.48 6.78 5.86
CA ALA A 50 4.55 6.03 6.49
C ALA A 50 5.21 6.84 7.61
N VAL A 51 5.60 6.12 8.66
CA VAL A 51 6.41 6.63 9.77
C VAL A 51 7.62 5.74 9.98
N LEU A 52 8.63 6.25 10.67
CA LEU A 52 9.85 5.54 10.99
C LEU A 52 9.90 5.28 12.49
N MET A 53 10.22 4.06 12.89
CA MET A 53 10.46 3.70 14.28
C MET A 53 11.75 2.91 14.41
N ARG A 54 12.46 3.05 15.52
CA ARG A 54 13.53 2.12 15.87
C ARG A 54 12.92 0.74 16.13
N VAL A 55 13.69 -0.32 15.87
CA VAL A 55 13.20 -1.70 16.06
C VAL A 55 12.58 -1.94 17.44
N PRO A 56 13.20 -1.52 18.57
CA PRO A 56 12.57 -1.67 19.88
C PRO A 56 11.27 -0.88 20.04
N ASP A 57 11.17 0.30 19.43
CA ASP A 57 9.94 1.10 19.45
C ASP A 57 8.83 0.46 18.60
N MET A 58 9.18 -0.21 17.51
CA MET A 58 8.22 -1.01 16.73
C MET A 58 7.66 -2.19 17.52
N GLU A 59 8.49 -2.87 18.30
CA GLU A 59 8.05 -3.98 19.16
C GLU A 59 7.06 -3.48 20.23
N ARG A 60 7.38 -2.37 20.89
CA ARG A 60 6.47 -1.70 21.84
C ARG A 60 5.18 -1.22 21.18
N PHE A 61 5.23 -0.78 19.94
CA PHE A 61 4.04 -0.41 19.15
C PHE A 61 3.16 -1.63 18.86
N CYS A 62 3.76 -2.79 18.54
CA CYS A 62 3.00 -4.04 18.39
C CYS A 62 2.27 -4.40 19.69
N GLU A 63 2.97 -4.38 20.82
CA GLU A 63 2.39 -4.68 22.13
C GLU A 63 1.23 -3.73 22.46
N ALA A 64 1.42 -2.42 22.24
CA ALA A 64 0.40 -1.42 22.51
C ALA A 64 -0.88 -1.60 21.64
N VAL A 65 -0.72 -2.00 20.38
CA VAL A 65 -1.87 -2.27 19.48
C VAL A 65 -2.50 -3.63 19.80
N GLU A 66 -1.73 -4.63 20.26
CA GLU A 66 -2.29 -5.92 20.69
C GLU A 66 -3.13 -5.76 21.96
N GLU A 67 -2.77 -4.86 22.87
CA GLU A 67 -3.53 -4.55 24.09
C GLU A 67 -4.83 -3.77 23.77
N ASP A 68 -4.80 -2.88 22.80
CA ASP A 68 -5.94 -2.05 22.40
C ASP A 68 -5.95 -1.88 20.85
N PRO A 69 -6.45 -2.87 20.11
CA PRO A 69 -6.35 -2.87 18.65
C PRO A 69 -7.18 -1.79 17.96
N GLY A 70 -8.13 -1.17 18.66
CA GLY A 70 -9.08 -0.24 18.10
C GLY A 70 -10.16 -0.91 17.24
N GLU A 71 -11.31 -0.26 17.12
CA GLU A 71 -12.41 -0.77 16.31
C GLU A 71 -12.09 -0.60 14.83
N HIS A 72 -12.35 -1.63 14.04
CA HIS A 72 -12.08 -1.66 12.59
C HIS A 72 -10.62 -1.37 12.23
N ARG A 73 -9.68 -1.82 13.06
CA ARG A 73 -8.24 -1.69 12.84
C ARG A 73 -7.57 -3.05 12.76
N ALA A 74 -6.50 -3.11 11.99
CA ALA A 74 -5.64 -4.29 11.93
C ALA A 74 -4.17 -3.85 11.90
N LEU A 75 -3.34 -4.63 12.57
CA LEU A 75 -1.88 -4.51 12.50
C LEU A 75 -1.30 -5.75 11.84
N GLU A 76 -0.68 -5.55 10.69
CA GLU A 76 -0.06 -6.63 9.95
C GLU A 76 1.47 -6.56 9.96
N SER A 77 2.05 -7.74 9.94
CA SER A 77 3.49 -7.95 9.85
C SER A 77 3.81 -9.32 9.26
N MET A 78 5.07 -9.62 9.04
CA MET A 78 5.53 -10.96 8.70
C MET A 78 5.23 -12.00 9.79
N LYS A 79 4.96 -11.59 11.04
CA LYS A 79 4.60 -12.49 12.15
C LYS A 79 3.12 -12.90 12.07
N THR A 80 2.25 -11.97 11.70
CA THR A 80 0.79 -12.18 11.63
C THR A 80 0.35 -12.74 10.28
N HIS A 81 1.06 -12.40 9.19
CA HIS A 81 0.69 -12.81 7.85
C HIS A 81 1.86 -13.41 7.08
N LYS A 82 1.77 -14.70 6.73
CA LYS A 82 2.88 -15.48 6.10
C LYS A 82 3.30 -14.98 4.72
N TYR A 83 2.48 -14.20 4.04
CA TYR A 83 2.80 -13.63 2.73
C TYR A 83 3.12 -12.14 2.78
N PHE A 84 3.21 -11.59 3.99
CA PHE A 84 3.55 -10.18 4.16
C PHE A 84 4.86 -9.83 3.42
N PRO A 85 4.87 -8.73 2.63
CA PRO A 85 5.92 -8.55 1.61
C PRO A 85 7.26 -8.03 2.14
N GLY A 86 7.33 -7.62 3.40
CA GLY A 86 8.52 -6.95 3.92
C GLY A 86 8.73 -7.11 5.42
N PHE A 87 9.66 -6.34 5.95
CA PHE A 87 10.06 -6.33 7.37
C PHE A 87 9.66 -5.04 8.05
N TYR A 88 8.41 -4.63 7.86
CA TYR A 88 7.77 -3.45 8.44
C TYR A 88 6.43 -3.85 9.05
N LEU A 89 5.77 -2.92 9.73
CA LEU A 89 4.40 -3.11 10.19
C LEU A 89 3.45 -2.28 9.32
N ARG A 90 2.22 -2.71 9.23
CA ARG A 90 1.17 -1.95 8.55
C ARG A 90 -0.06 -1.87 9.46
N TYR A 91 -0.43 -0.65 9.84
CA TYR A 91 -1.61 -0.33 10.62
C TYR A 91 -2.70 0.16 9.67
N GLU A 92 -3.85 -0.50 9.64
CA GLU A 92 -4.85 -0.38 8.59
C GLU A 92 -6.26 -0.13 9.10
N ASN A 93 -7.04 0.55 8.26
CA ASN A 93 -8.48 0.67 8.43
C ASN A 93 -9.19 -0.42 7.61
N THR A 94 -9.87 -1.36 8.30
CA THR A 94 -10.55 -2.50 7.68
C THR A 94 -11.88 -2.14 7.01
N ASP A 95 -12.40 -0.91 7.19
CA ASP A 95 -13.58 -0.41 6.48
C ASP A 95 -13.25 0.17 5.11
N THR A 96 -12.04 -0.01 4.65
CA THR A 96 -11.56 0.50 3.38
C THR A 96 -10.95 -0.62 2.54
N VAL A 97 -10.67 -0.34 1.28
CA VAL A 97 -9.94 -1.25 0.41
C VAL A 97 -8.77 -0.56 -0.28
N CYS A 98 -7.63 -1.23 -0.33
CA CYS A 98 -6.45 -0.83 -1.09
C CYS A 98 -5.70 -2.08 -1.55
N ILE A 99 -6.13 -2.68 -2.65
CA ILE A 99 -5.64 -3.96 -3.15
C ILE A 99 -4.90 -3.76 -4.47
N ASP A 100 -3.66 -4.24 -4.55
CA ASP A 100 -2.97 -4.48 -5.80
C ASP A 100 -3.39 -5.87 -6.31
N LEU A 101 -4.16 -5.93 -7.39
CA LEU A 101 -4.66 -7.20 -7.95
C LEU A 101 -3.54 -8.10 -8.50
N ASP A 102 -2.35 -7.59 -8.70
CA ASP A 102 -1.19 -8.39 -9.03
C ASP A 102 -0.47 -8.94 -7.78
N ARG A 103 -0.84 -8.45 -6.58
CA ARG A 103 -0.22 -8.79 -5.29
C ARG A 103 -1.24 -9.03 -4.18
N THR A 104 -2.31 -9.69 -4.48
CA THR A 104 -3.46 -9.89 -3.58
C THR A 104 -3.16 -10.64 -2.29
N ARG A 105 -2.00 -11.29 -2.19
CA ARG A 105 -1.59 -12.05 -1.01
C ARG A 105 -0.75 -11.25 -0.01
N ASP A 106 -0.32 -10.07 -0.41
CA ASP A 106 0.62 -9.32 0.39
C ASP A 106 0.04 -8.93 1.76
N TYR A 107 -1.27 -8.74 1.82
CA TYR A 107 -1.98 -8.32 3.03
C TYR A 107 -3.18 -9.23 3.30
N ALA A 108 -3.43 -9.54 4.57
CA ALA A 108 -4.64 -10.23 5.01
C ALA A 108 -5.82 -9.25 5.15
N TYR A 109 -5.51 -7.98 5.46
CA TYR A 109 -6.50 -6.91 5.62
C TYR A 109 -6.16 -5.74 4.69
N PRO A 110 -6.36 -5.87 3.36
CA PRO A 110 -5.86 -4.89 2.39
C PRO A 110 -6.67 -3.59 2.41
N GLY A 111 -6.58 -2.86 3.50
CA GLY A 111 -7.15 -1.53 3.69
C GLY A 111 -6.18 -0.37 3.38
N LEU A 112 -6.67 0.85 3.49
CA LEU A 112 -5.81 2.03 3.57
C LEU A 112 -5.05 2.01 4.89
N GLY A 113 -3.76 2.30 4.88
CA GLY A 113 -2.93 2.12 6.07
C GLY A 113 -1.74 3.06 6.19
N ILE A 114 -1.10 2.97 7.36
CA ILE A 114 0.18 3.58 7.68
C ILE A 114 1.23 2.48 7.75
N ASN A 115 2.29 2.61 6.97
CA ASN A 115 3.44 1.72 7.06
C ASN A 115 4.40 2.22 8.15
N ILE A 116 4.78 1.34 9.06
CA ILE A 116 5.75 1.64 10.11
C ILE A 116 7.05 0.98 9.69
N LEU A 117 7.98 1.80 9.23
CA LEU A 117 9.23 1.37 8.65
C LEU A 117 10.33 1.33 9.73
N PRO A 118 11.10 0.25 9.85
CA PRO A 118 12.14 0.15 10.85
C PRO A 118 13.36 1.01 10.51
N LEU A 119 13.82 1.76 11.50
CA LEU A 119 15.18 2.27 11.58
C LEU A 119 16.01 1.22 12.31
N ARG A 120 17.03 0.70 11.64
CA ARG A 120 17.92 -0.33 12.20
C ARG A 120 19.37 0.12 12.17
N ILE A 121 20.18 -0.51 12.98
CA ILE A 121 21.63 -0.33 12.96
C ILE A 121 22.19 -1.18 11.81
N PRO A 122 23.00 -0.62 10.90
CA PRO A 122 23.59 -1.37 9.82
C PRO A 122 24.59 -2.42 10.34
N ALA A 123 24.91 -3.40 9.52
CA ALA A 123 25.93 -4.37 9.84
C ALA A 123 27.30 -3.70 9.96
N ALA A 124 28.19 -4.32 10.77
CA ALA A 124 29.52 -3.76 11.07
C ALA A 124 30.44 -3.58 9.85
N SER A 125 30.13 -4.18 8.70
CA SER A 125 30.88 -3.97 7.45
C SER A 125 29.92 -3.75 6.29
N GLU A 126 30.32 -2.89 5.36
CA GLU A 126 29.55 -2.58 4.15
C GLU A 126 29.25 -3.83 3.33
N HIS A 127 30.19 -4.75 3.20
CA HIS A 127 29.97 -6.01 2.48
C HIS A 127 28.86 -6.85 3.10
N ARG A 128 28.82 -6.93 4.43
CA ARG A 128 27.75 -7.65 5.15
C ARG A 128 26.41 -6.94 5.03
N GLU A 129 26.41 -5.62 5.11
CA GLU A 129 25.23 -4.79 4.94
C GLU A 129 24.62 -4.98 3.54
N ASN A 130 25.43 -4.86 2.50
CA ASN A 130 25.01 -5.08 1.11
C ASN A 130 24.45 -6.48 0.88
N ARG A 131 25.01 -7.50 1.53
CA ARG A 131 24.49 -8.89 1.48
C ARG A 131 23.11 -8.99 2.15
N LEU A 132 22.89 -8.33 3.28
CA LEU A 132 21.60 -8.30 3.97
C LEU A 132 20.54 -7.57 3.15
N ILE A 133 20.87 -6.41 2.59
CA ILE A 133 19.98 -5.63 1.70
C ILE A 133 19.59 -6.46 0.47
N LYS A 134 20.57 -7.15 -0.15
CA LYS A 134 20.31 -8.05 -1.27
C LYS A 134 19.36 -9.18 -0.87
N LYS A 135 19.56 -9.79 0.30
CA LYS A 135 18.72 -10.87 0.82
C LYS A 135 17.28 -10.40 1.07
N GLU A 136 17.10 -9.19 1.61
CA GLU A 136 15.79 -8.55 1.76
C GLU A 136 15.12 -8.31 0.40
N ALA A 137 15.85 -7.77 -0.56
CA ALA A 137 15.33 -7.54 -1.90
C ALA A 137 14.92 -8.84 -2.61
N GLU A 138 15.71 -9.90 -2.47
CA GLU A 138 15.39 -11.23 -2.98
C GLU A 138 14.16 -11.82 -2.29
N TRP A 139 14.02 -11.65 -0.96
CA TRP A 139 12.84 -12.05 -0.22
C TRP A 139 11.56 -11.42 -0.81
N ARG A 140 11.57 -10.12 -1.06
CA ARG A 140 10.43 -9.42 -1.69
C ARG A 140 10.12 -9.95 -3.09
N GLN A 141 11.13 -10.33 -3.84
CA GLN A 141 10.96 -10.85 -5.20
C GLN A 141 10.37 -12.27 -5.23
N ILE A 142 10.69 -13.13 -4.28
CA ILE A 142 10.12 -14.50 -4.25
C ILE A 142 8.63 -14.51 -3.90
N HIS A 143 8.10 -13.42 -3.35
CA HIS A 143 6.68 -13.23 -3.07
C HIS A 143 5.92 -12.56 -4.22
N ALA A 144 6.63 -11.82 -5.09
CA ALA A 144 6.00 -11.18 -6.22
C ALA A 144 5.41 -12.22 -7.19
N PRO A 145 4.19 -12.03 -7.70
CA PRO A 145 3.65 -12.87 -8.75
C PRO A 145 4.52 -12.80 -9.99
N GLY A 146 4.65 -13.91 -10.72
CA GLY A 146 5.56 -14.07 -11.86
C GLY A 146 5.36 -13.06 -13.01
N ASN A 147 4.31 -12.25 -12.98
CA ASN A 147 4.03 -11.22 -13.98
C ASN A 147 4.42 -9.81 -13.56
N ALA A 148 4.62 -9.56 -12.28
CA ALA A 148 5.05 -8.25 -11.81
C ALA A 148 6.52 -7.97 -12.18
N VAL A 149 7.21 -8.94 -12.77
CA VAL A 149 8.65 -8.87 -12.85
C VAL A 149 9.17 -9.30 -14.21
N ARG A 150 9.44 -8.33 -15.04
CA ARG A 150 10.47 -8.45 -16.08
C ARG A 150 11.88 -8.70 -15.49
N ASP A 151 12.02 -8.74 -14.17
CA ASP A 151 13.28 -8.86 -13.41
C ASP A 151 13.40 -10.15 -12.61
N THR A 152 12.78 -11.24 -13.01
CA THR A 152 13.10 -12.56 -12.44
C THR A 152 14.34 -13.14 -13.08
N GLU A 153 15.45 -12.47 -12.94
CA GLU A 153 16.72 -13.17 -13.09
C GLU A 153 16.73 -14.32 -12.08
N PHE A 154 16.92 -15.53 -12.61
CA PHE A 154 17.17 -16.71 -11.78
C PHE A 154 18.46 -16.49 -11.01
N THR A 155 18.37 -16.52 -9.66
CA THR A 155 19.55 -16.58 -8.81
C THR A 155 19.49 -17.81 -7.92
N TRP A 156 20.61 -18.47 -7.72
CA TRP A 156 20.71 -19.61 -6.81
C TRP A 156 20.26 -19.25 -5.39
N SER A 157 20.48 -18.01 -4.97
CA SER A 157 20.02 -17.50 -3.67
C SER A 157 18.49 -17.50 -3.56
N LYS A 158 17.77 -17.05 -4.59
CA LYS A 158 16.30 -17.10 -4.63
C LYS A 158 15.75 -18.52 -4.66
N ALA A 159 16.41 -19.41 -5.44
CA ALA A 159 16.04 -20.82 -5.52
C ALA A 159 16.22 -21.50 -4.16
N TRP A 160 17.35 -21.27 -3.50
CA TRP A 160 17.63 -21.75 -2.15
C TRP A 160 16.64 -21.23 -1.12
N MET A 161 16.32 -19.94 -1.16
CA MET A 161 15.34 -19.32 -0.26
C MET A 161 13.94 -19.91 -0.45
N LYS A 162 13.51 -20.19 -1.69
CA LYS A 162 12.25 -20.88 -1.98
C LYS A 162 12.26 -22.31 -1.44
N PHE A 163 13.38 -23.01 -1.57
CA PHE A 163 13.57 -24.35 -1.01
C PHE A 163 13.47 -24.35 0.52
N LEU A 164 14.16 -23.43 1.20
CA LEU A 164 14.03 -23.26 2.64
C LEU A 164 12.59 -22.97 3.06
N CYS A 165 11.87 -22.10 2.32
CA CYS A 165 10.46 -21.83 2.58
C CYS A 165 9.56 -23.07 2.45
N ALA A 166 9.95 -24.04 1.62
CA ALA A 166 9.20 -25.28 1.47
C ALA A 166 9.47 -26.29 2.62
N ILE A 167 10.66 -26.27 3.19
CA ILE A 167 11.08 -27.19 4.27
C ILE A 167 10.75 -26.60 5.66
N GLU A 168 11.24 -25.40 5.94
CA GLU A 168 11.16 -24.78 7.27
C GLU A 168 9.88 -23.94 7.45
N GLY A 169 9.21 -23.62 6.35
CA GLY A 169 8.08 -22.70 6.33
C GLY A 169 8.51 -21.24 6.18
N ARG A 170 7.62 -20.44 5.58
CA ARG A 170 7.89 -19.03 5.23
C ARG A 170 8.18 -18.16 6.43
N ASN A 171 7.42 -18.34 7.50
CA ASN A 171 7.55 -17.53 8.72
C ASN A 171 8.92 -17.74 9.38
N GLN A 172 9.44 -18.96 9.37
CA GLN A 172 10.76 -19.29 9.92
C GLN A 172 11.86 -18.61 9.10
N VAL A 173 11.80 -18.72 7.78
CA VAL A 173 12.77 -18.07 6.89
C VAL A 173 12.70 -16.54 7.02
N ALA A 174 11.49 -15.96 7.06
CA ALA A 174 11.31 -14.53 7.29
C ALA A 174 11.90 -14.07 8.62
N ALA A 175 11.59 -14.80 9.70
CA ALA A 175 12.14 -14.52 11.03
C ALA A 175 13.67 -14.61 11.06
N GLY A 176 14.27 -15.61 10.38
CA GLY A 176 15.71 -15.73 10.23
C GLY A 176 16.36 -14.55 9.49
N ILE A 177 15.71 -14.04 8.44
CA ILE A 177 16.17 -12.85 7.72
C ILE A 177 16.03 -11.61 8.60
N TYR A 178 14.87 -11.41 9.23
CA TYR A 178 14.61 -10.29 10.12
C TYR A 178 15.61 -10.25 11.28
N ASN A 179 15.80 -11.37 11.96
CA ASN A 179 16.77 -11.48 13.03
C ASN A 179 18.19 -11.15 12.57
N SER A 180 18.56 -11.57 11.35
CA SER A 180 19.87 -11.23 10.78
C SER A 180 20.02 -9.73 10.49
N LEU A 181 18.94 -9.06 10.08
CA LEU A 181 18.88 -7.62 9.85
C LEU A 181 18.92 -6.83 11.17
N CYS A 182 18.25 -7.34 12.20
CA CYS A 182 18.03 -6.64 13.48
C CYS A 182 18.92 -7.14 14.62
N LYS A 183 19.77 -8.17 14.41
CA LYS A 183 20.53 -8.87 15.47
C LYS A 183 21.48 -8.00 16.32
N LYS A 184 21.78 -6.79 15.88
CA LYS A 184 22.69 -5.87 16.59
C LYS A 184 22.00 -4.55 16.94
N GLN A 185 20.76 -4.62 17.41
CA GLN A 185 20.09 -3.44 17.94
C GLN A 185 20.61 -3.18 19.36
N GLN A 186 21.84 -2.67 19.47
CA GLN A 186 22.41 -2.22 20.74
C GLN A 186 21.71 -0.93 21.17
N GLU A 187 21.63 -0.71 22.48
CA GLU A 187 20.98 0.45 23.07
C GLU A 187 21.58 1.79 22.60
N ASN A 188 22.87 1.83 22.29
CA ASN A 188 23.57 3.02 21.80
C ASN A 188 24.26 2.75 20.47
N PRO A 189 23.59 2.96 19.34
CA PRO A 189 24.22 2.85 18.03
C PRO A 189 25.23 3.98 17.85
N THR A 190 26.43 3.65 17.37
CA THR A 190 27.53 4.60 17.31
C THR A 190 27.50 5.50 16.08
N GLU A 191 26.90 5.09 14.93
CA GLU A 191 27.13 5.88 13.74
C GLU A 191 25.95 6.08 12.78
N VAL A 192 25.21 5.07 12.37
CA VAL A 192 24.26 5.20 11.24
C VAL A 192 23.01 4.33 11.41
N TYR A 193 21.84 4.88 11.12
CA TYR A 193 20.62 4.12 10.89
C TYR A 193 20.42 3.86 9.40
N THR A 194 19.94 2.68 9.06
CA THR A 194 19.55 2.31 7.71
C THR A 194 18.06 2.10 7.68
N LEU A 195 17.36 2.78 6.76
CA LEU A 195 15.96 2.57 6.51
C LEU A 195 15.79 1.34 5.62
N MET A 196 15.06 0.34 6.08
CA MET A 196 14.64 -0.79 5.25
C MET A 196 13.50 -0.33 4.35
N ASN A 197 13.83 0.06 3.11
CA ASN A 197 12.87 0.55 2.14
C ASN A 197 13.10 -0.11 0.77
N GLY A 198 12.86 -1.40 0.70
CA GLY A 198 12.91 -2.13 -0.56
C GLY A 198 14.28 -2.13 -1.24
N ARG A 199 14.31 -1.68 -2.48
CA ARG A 199 15.52 -1.70 -3.31
C ARG A 199 16.57 -0.64 -2.97
N LYS A 200 16.20 0.38 -2.19
CA LYS A 200 17.11 1.46 -1.76
C LYS A 200 17.06 1.56 -0.25
N SER A 201 18.18 1.35 0.38
CA SER A 201 18.39 1.71 1.77
C SER A 201 19.03 3.10 1.82
N HIS A 202 18.52 3.92 2.72
CA HIS A 202 19.15 5.19 3.05
C HIS A 202 19.85 5.05 4.39
N SER A 203 21.07 5.48 4.45
CA SER A 203 21.84 5.54 5.69
C SER A 203 21.83 6.97 6.20
N TYR A 204 21.46 7.14 7.45
CA TYR A 204 21.39 8.43 8.11
C TYR A 204 22.35 8.45 9.29
N PRO A 205 23.14 9.52 9.52
CA PRO A 205 23.84 9.70 10.78
C PRO A 205 22.87 9.64 11.96
N VAL A 206 23.28 9.03 13.06
CA VAL A 206 22.45 8.93 14.29
C VAL A 206 22.02 10.31 14.77
N ALA A 207 22.92 11.31 14.67
CA ALA A 207 22.65 12.70 15.05
C ALA A 207 21.38 13.29 14.41
N VAL A 208 20.96 12.81 13.24
CA VAL A 208 19.72 13.24 12.57
C VAL A 208 18.50 12.95 13.44
N PHE A 209 18.55 11.89 14.25
CA PHE A 209 17.44 11.41 15.07
C PHE A 209 17.63 11.64 16.58
N GLU A 210 18.71 12.28 17.02
CA GLU A 210 18.97 12.57 18.44
C GLU A 210 17.90 13.47 19.01
N ASN A 211 17.57 14.53 18.30
CA ASN A 211 16.50 15.46 18.66
C ASN A 211 15.26 15.22 17.79
N THR A 212 14.13 15.61 18.31
CA THR A 212 12.85 15.57 17.59
C THR A 212 12.41 17.00 17.29
N ARG A 213 12.09 17.29 16.04
CA ARG A 213 11.48 18.55 15.62
C ARG A 213 10.00 18.35 15.38
N GLN A 214 9.16 19.21 15.94
CA GLN A 214 7.75 19.25 15.59
C GLN A 214 7.55 19.96 14.25
N VAL A 215 6.81 19.32 13.36
CA VAL A 215 6.42 19.87 12.05
C VAL A 215 4.90 19.83 11.91
N VAL A 216 4.34 20.79 11.20
CA VAL A 216 2.87 20.90 11.04
C VAL A 216 2.46 20.28 9.72
N LEU A 217 1.45 19.41 9.76
CA LEU A 217 0.83 18.77 8.61
C LEU A 217 -0.69 18.85 8.78
N GLU A 218 -1.40 19.49 7.85
CA GLU A 218 -2.84 19.75 7.91
C GLU A 218 -3.30 20.39 9.26
N GLY A 219 -2.47 21.27 9.82
CA GLY A 219 -2.75 21.95 11.08
C GLY A 219 -2.40 21.16 12.35
N GLU A 220 -2.03 19.90 12.26
CA GLU A 220 -1.64 19.05 13.38
C GLU A 220 -0.11 18.92 13.47
N SER A 221 0.39 18.76 14.68
CA SER A 221 1.84 18.70 14.97
C SER A 221 2.32 17.26 15.09
N PHE A 222 3.32 16.89 14.30
CA PHE A 222 3.92 15.55 14.29
C PHE A 222 5.44 15.60 14.45
N PRO A 223 6.06 14.54 15.04
CA PRO A 223 7.49 14.48 15.20
C PRO A 223 8.20 14.14 13.88
N ALA A 224 9.18 14.93 13.53
CA ALA A 224 10.15 14.69 12.47
C ALA A 224 11.56 14.57 13.07
N PRO A 225 12.57 14.03 12.33
CA PRO A 225 13.96 14.07 12.76
C PRO A 225 14.41 15.50 13.07
N GLY A 226 15.26 15.67 14.07
CA GLY A 226 15.73 17.00 14.50
C GLY A 226 16.47 17.76 13.39
N ASP A 227 17.35 17.07 12.67
CA ASP A 227 18.01 17.61 11.48
C ASP A 227 17.25 17.25 10.20
N VAL A 228 16.14 17.94 9.98
CA VAL A 228 15.30 17.79 8.78
C VAL A 228 16.08 18.06 7.49
N GLU A 229 17.04 18.98 7.52
CA GLU A 229 17.84 19.33 6.33
C GLU A 229 18.68 18.14 5.86
N THR A 230 19.48 17.57 6.74
CA THR A 230 20.29 16.38 6.43
C THR A 230 19.40 15.18 6.08
N TYR A 231 18.28 15.01 6.80
CA TYR A 231 17.31 13.95 6.54
C TYR A 231 16.76 13.99 5.10
N LEU A 232 16.29 15.15 4.65
CA LEU A 232 15.74 15.32 3.30
C LEU A 232 16.83 15.36 2.22
N ASN A 233 18.01 15.88 2.53
CA ASN A 233 19.16 15.83 1.62
C ASN A 233 19.58 14.38 1.32
N ILE A 234 19.63 13.51 2.30
CA ILE A 234 19.94 12.08 2.11
C ILE A 234 18.83 11.39 1.33
N SER A 235 17.58 11.71 1.64
CA SER A 235 16.41 11.06 1.03
C SER A 235 16.18 11.44 -0.42
N TYR A 236 16.41 12.69 -0.79
CA TYR A 236 16.02 13.28 -2.07
C TYR A 236 17.12 14.04 -2.80
N GLY A 237 18.26 14.23 -2.18
CA GLY A 237 19.38 15.02 -2.70
C GLY A 237 19.29 16.49 -2.33
N LYS A 238 20.40 17.22 -2.57
CA LYS A 238 20.54 18.64 -2.18
C LYS A 238 19.50 19.59 -2.80
N GLY A 239 18.86 19.17 -3.89
CA GLY A 239 17.82 19.96 -4.58
C GLY A 239 16.40 19.77 -4.05
N TRP A 240 16.19 19.07 -2.95
CA TRP A 240 14.87 18.69 -2.45
C TRP A 240 13.89 19.87 -2.25
N ARG A 241 14.41 21.06 -1.98
CA ARG A 241 13.58 22.26 -1.77
C ARG A 241 12.86 22.73 -3.04
N ASN A 242 13.46 22.46 -4.20
CA ASN A 242 12.96 22.89 -5.52
C ASN A 242 12.29 21.76 -6.29
N MET A 243 12.20 20.56 -5.72
CA MET A 243 11.53 19.44 -6.38
C MET A 243 10.01 19.52 -6.18
N THR A 244 9.27 18.89 -7.08
CA THR A 244 7.85 18.61 -6.89
C THR A 244 7.65 17.52 -5.84
N GLU A 245 6.45 17.41 -5.30
CA GLU A 245 6.14 16.35 -4.32
C GLU A 245 6.62 14.98 -4.80
N PRO A 246 7.38 14.25 -3.94
CA PRO A 246 7.82 12.90 -4.28
C PRO A 246 6.63 11.98 -4.56
N ARG A 247 6.56 11.43 -5.77
CA ARG A 247 5.49 10.52 -6.15
C ARG A 247 6.00 9.10 -6.11
N TYR A 248 5.21 8.22 -5.49
CA TYR A 248 5.44 6.79 -5.59
C TYR A 248 4.75 6.22 -6.83
N MET A 249 5.36 5.19 -7.41
CA MET A 249 4.70 4.45 -8.49
C MET A 249 3.42 3.82 -7.95
N VAL A 250 2.31 4.13 -8.60
CA VAL A 250 1.03 3.49 -8.33
C VAL A 250 1.01 2.17 -9.09
N PRO A 251 0.69 1.03 -8.46
CA PRO A 251 0.48 -0.20 -9.17
C PRO A 251 -0.57 -0.02 -10.27
N ALA A 252 -0.32 -0.63 -11.44
CA ALA A 252 -1.21 -0.47 -12.60
C ALA A 252 -2.62 -1.05 -12.34
N ARG A 253 -2.73 -1.96 -11.37
CA ARG A 253 -3.95 -2.70 -11.05
C ARG A 253 -4.32 -2.54 -9.57
N LEU A 254 -4.30 -1.29 -9.09
CA LEU A 254 -4.65 -0.93 -7.72
C LEU A 254 -6.15 -0.58 -7.63
N VAL A 255 -6.87 -1.30 -6.78
CA VAL A 255 -8.25 -1.00 -6.40
C VAL A 255 -8.23 -0.27 -5.06
N VAL A 256 -8.81 0.93 -5.00
CA VAL A 256 -8.81 1.75 -3.79
C VAL A 256 -10.20 2.35 -3.55
N SER A 257 -10.72 2.16 -2.34
CA SER A 257 -11.90 2.89 -1.86
C SER A 257 -11.75 3.22 -0.38
N ALA A 258 -12.14 4.43 -0.02
CA ALA A 258 -12.25 4.89 1.37
C ALA A 258 -13.68 4.73 1.93
N ARG A 259 -14.61 4.13 1.17
CA ARG A 259 -16.03 3.98 1.52
C ARG A 259 -16.48 2.53 1.60
N VAL A 260 -15.69 1.62 1.05
CA VAL A 260 -16.04 0.21 0.91
C VAL A 260 -14.99 -0.61 1.61
N SER A 261 -15.42 -1.44 2.53
CA SER A 261 -14.54 -2.40 3.21
C SER A 261 -14.02 -3.44 2.22
N TYR A 262 -12.75 -3.82 2.37
CA TYR A 262 -12.20 -4.95 1.63
C TYR A 262 -13.02 -6.23 1.83
N MET A 263 -13.67 -6.40 2.99
CA MET A 263 -14.55 -7.54 3.29
C MET A 263 -15.73 -7.66 2.33
N GLN A 264 -16.26 -6.53 1.87
CA GLN A 264 -17.35 -6.51 0.89
C GLN A 264 -16.84 -6.83 -0.53
N PHE A 265 -15.63 -6.39 -0.83
CA PHE A 265 -14.96 -6.69 -2.10
C PHE A 265 -14.48 -8.16 -2.14
N TRP A 266 -14.15 -8.71 -1.00
CA TRP A 266 -13.52 -10.01 -0.79
C TRP A 266 -14.48 -10.96 -0.08
N LYS A 267 -15.51 -11.42 -0.77
CA LYS A 267 -16.56 -12.28 -0.17
C LYS A 267 -16.03 -13.60 0.38
N ASP A 268 -15.02 -14.16 -0.27
CA ASP A 268 -14.29 -15.33 0.21
C ASP A 268 -12.79 -15.17 -0.11
N SER A 269 -12.01 -14.84 0.92
CA SER A 269 -10.56 -14.67 0.79
C SER A 269 -9.87 -15.94 0.27
N THR A 270 -10.40 -17.13 0.60
CA THR A 270 -9.86 -18.42 0.17
C THR A 270 -10.05 -18.62 -1.32
N ASP A 271 -11.25 -18.33 -1.83
CA ASP A 271 -11.56 -18.45 -3.26
C ASP A 271 -10.84 -17.40 -4.07
N PHE A 272 -10.74 -16.17 -3.59
CA PHE A 272 -9.97 -15.12 -4.25
C PHE A 272 -8.46 -15.41 -4.26
N GLU A 273 -7.90 -15.93 -3.16
CA GLU A 273 -6.50 -16.40 -3.15
C GLU A 273 -6.27 -17.55 -4.14
N LYS A 274 -7.14 -18.55 -4.14
CA LYS A 274 -7.09 -19.69 -5.06
C LYS A 274 -7.13 -19.20 -6.51
N TYR A 275 -8.00 -18.30 -6.78
CA TYR A 275 -8.23 -17.63 -8.02
C TYR A 275 -7.00 -16.83 -8.51
N CYS A 276 -6.40 -16.00 -7.66
CA CYS A 276 -5.16 -15.30 -7.99
C CYS A 276 -3.98 -16.26 -8.18
N ARG A 277 -3.92 -17.36 -7.43
CA ARG A 277 -2.91 -18.44 -7.62
C ARG A 277 -3.05 -19.09 -8.99
N GLU A 278 -4.25 -19.36 -9.40
CA GLU A 278 -4.55 -20.00 -10.68
C GLU A 278 -4.24 -19.08 -11.85
N ARG A 279 -4.59 -17.79 -11.73
CA ARG A 279 -4.18 -16.77 -12.69
C ARG A 279 -2.66 -16.68 -12.85
N GLN A 280 -1.93 -16.63 -11.75
CA GLN A 280 -0.46 -16.61 -11.77
C GLN A 280 0.12 -17.85 -12.47
N LYS A 281 -0.43 -19.04 -12.18
CA LYS A 281 -0.03 -20.29 -12.86
C LYS A 281 -0.33 -20.26 -14.35
N ASN A 282 -1.45 -19.66 -14.76
CA ASN A 282 -1.87 -19.60 -16.16
C ASN A 282 -1.06 -18.61 -16.97
N LEU A 283 -0.77 -17.46 -16.44
CA LEU A 283 0.09 -16.49 -17.11
C LEU A 283 1.54 -17.01 -17.27
N SER A 284 2.00 -17.88 -16.35
CA SER A 284 3.30 -18.56 -16.49
C SER A 284 3.29 -19.77 -17.42
N ARG A 285 2.11 -20.25 -17.81
CA ARG A 285 1.91 -21.47 -18.62
C ARG A 285 1.16 -21.24 -19.94
N LEU A 286 0.99 -20.01 -20.37
CA LEU A 286 0.37 -19.67 -21.66
C LEU A 286 1.09 -20.42 -22.80
N GLY A 287 0.59 -21.59 -23.13
CA GLY A 287 1.07 -22.45 -24.21
C GLY A 287 1.13 -23.96 -23.92
N LYS A 288 0.89 -24.46 -22.72
CA LYS A 288 1.26 -25.85 -22.39
C LYS A 288 0.17 -26.85 -21.98
N SER A 289 -1.13 -26.55 -21.83
CA SER A 289 -2.10 -27.63 -21.61
C SER A 289 -3.56 -27.34 -21.98
N LYS A 290 -4.14 -28.25 -22.79
CA LYS A 290 -5.55 -28.30 -23.19
C LYS A 290 -6.49 -28.88 -22.09
N GLY A 291 -5.98 -29.52 -21.06
CA GLY A 291 -6.76 -30.27 -20.07
C GLY A 291 -7.35 -29.46 -18.91
N MET A 292 -6.89 -28.25 -18.68
CA MET A 292 -7.37 -27.40 -17.57
C MET A 292 -8.49 -26.42 -17.95
N LYS A 293 -8.98 -26.47 -19.18
CA LYS A 293 -9.95 -25.51 -19.73
C LYS A 293 -11.31 -25.49 -19.01
N ALA A 294 -11.82 -26.62 -18.56
CA ALA A 294 -13.14 -26.71 -17.95
C ALA A 294 -13.20 -26.18 -16.51
N TYR A 295 -12.16 -26.43 -15.73
CA TYR A 295 -12.03 -25.91 -14.35
C TYR A 295 -11.78 -24.40 -14.33
N PHE A 296 -11.16 -23.88 -15.38
CA PHE A 296 -10.84 -22.47 -15.53
C PHE A 296 -11.98 -21.61 -16.01
N ASN A 297 -12.99 -22.19 -16.67
CA ASN A 297 -14.03 -21.37 -17.29
C ASN A 297 -14.84 -20.58 -16.25
N GLN A 298 -15.21 -21.16 -15.12
CA GLN A 298 -15.92 -20.40 -14.07
C GLN A 298 -15.03 -19.34 -13.39
N CYS A 299 -13.77 -19.68 -13.15
CA CYS A 299 -12.82 -18.73 -12.56
C CYS A 299 -12.41 -17.68 -13.59
N TRP A 300 -12.31 -18.04 -14.87
CA TRP A 300 -11.88 -17.16 -15.95
C TRP A 300 -12.89 -16.05 -16.20
N ASP A 301 -14.16 -16.35 -16.24
CA ASP A 301 -15.23 -15.35 -16.44
C ASP A 301 -15.21 -14.26 -15.36
N TYR A 302 -14.89 -14.65 -14.14
CA TYR A 302 -14.75 -13.68 -13.05
C TYR A 302 -13.44 -12.87 -13.15
N VAL A 303 -12.31 -13.48 -13.59
CA VAL A 303 -11.04 -12.79 -13.84
C VAL A 303 -11.17 -11.80 -14.97
N GLU A 304 -11.81 -12.25 -16.03
CA GLU A 304 -12.05 -11.40 -17.20
C GLU A 304 -12.93 -10.21 -16.80
N PHE A 305 -13.98 -10.46 -16.05
CA PHE A 305 -14.82 -9.42 -15.47
C PHE A 305 -14.02 -8.44 -14.57
N CYS A 306 -13.21 -8.95 -13.65
CA CYS A 306 -12.35 -8.11 -12.82
C CYS A 306 -11.31 -7.33 -13.65
N GLY A 307 -10.77 -7.96 -14.69
CA GLY A 307 -9.86 -7.33 -15.64
C GLY A 307 -10.53 -6.21 -16.44
N GLU A 308 -11.70 -6.48 -17.01
CA GLU A 308 -12.50 -5.50 -17.74
C GLU A 308 -12.88 -4.31 -16.87
N ARG A 309 -13.34 -4.59 -15.63
CA ARG A 309 -13.69 -3.56 -14.67
C ARG A 309 -12.52 -2.65 -14.33
N MET A 310 -11.34 -3.23 -14.17
CA MET A 310 -10.12 -2.47 -13.89
C MET A 310 -9.65 -1.66 -15.07
N ASP A 311 -9.64 -2.24 -16.26
CA ASP A 311 -9.20 -1.53 -17.46
C ASP A 311 -10.14 -0.35 -17.75
N LEU A 312 -11.43 -0.53 -17.46
CA LEU A 312 -12.41 0.54 -17.53
C LEU A 312 -12.10 1.62 -16.49
N GLY A 313 -11.93 1.26 -15.21
CA GLY A 313 -11.57 2.20 -14.13
C GLY A 313 -10.29 2.98 -14.44
N LEU A 314 -9.24 2.30 -14.90
CA LEU A 314 -7.99 2.95 -15.35
C LEU A 314 -8.22 3.92 -16.53
N SER A 315 -9.13 3.59 -17.44
CA SER A 315 -9.48 4.48 -18.56
C SER A 315 -10.10 5.78 -18.08
N TYR A 316 -10.93 5.74 -17.06
CA TYR A 316 -11.52 6.93 -16.42
C TYR A 316 -10.48 7.75 -15.67
N VAL A 317 -9.59 7.10 -14.92
CA VAL A 317 -8.48 7.78 -14.23
C VAL A 317 -7.59 8.53 -15.25
N LYS A 318 -7.27 7.90 -16.38
CA LYS A 318 -6.50 8.55 -17.45
C LYS A 318 -7.21 9.75 -18.09
N ARG A 319 -8.54 9.74 -18.11
CA ARG A 319 -9.38 10.81 -18.66
C ARG A 319 -9.89 11.79 -17.61
N LYS A 320 -9.38 11.72 -16.40
CA LYS A 320 -9.89 12.48 -15.25
C LYS A 320 -9.95 13.98 -15.50
N ASP A 321 -8.92 14.55 -16.11
CA ASP A 321 -8.89 15.98 -16.42
C ASP A 321 -9.92 16.37 -17.51
N TYR A 322 -10.15 15.50 -18.50
CA TYR A 322 -11.21 15.69 -19.48
C TYR A 322 -12.60 15.66 -18.82
N ILE A 323 -12.86 14.69 -17.95
CA ILE A 323 -14.10 14.56 -17.19
C ILE A 323 -14.33 15.80 -16.30
N ARG A 324 -13.29 16.27 -15.60
CA ARG A 324 -13.34 17.50 -14.80
C ARG A 324 -13.69 18.74 -15.63
N ASN A 325 -13.12 18.85 -16.82
CA ASN A 325 -13.39 19.96 -17.72
C ASN A 325 -14.84 19.96 -18.22
N LEU A 326 -15.36 18.80 -18.62
CA LEU A 326 -16.77 18.67 -18.98
C LEU A 326 -17.69 19.03 -17.80
N TYR A 327 -17.34 18.55 -16.61
CA TYR A 327 -18.14 18.83 -15.40
C TYR A 327 -18.14 20.33 -15.03
N LYS A 328 -16.99 21.00 -15.12
CA LYS A 328 -16.88 22.45 -14.91
C LYS A 328 -17.68 23.27 -15.91
N ASN A 329 -17.76 22.77 -17.14
CA ASN A 329 -18.51 23.43 -18.21
C ASN A 329 -19.99 23.02 -18.23
N GLU A 330 -20.45 22.24 -17.23
CA GLU A 330 -21.84 21.74 -17.11
C GLU A 330 -22.32 20.93 -18.32
N ASP A 331 -21.39 20.34 -19.10
CA ASP A 331 -21.73 19.49 -20.25
C ASP A 331 -22.17 18.09 -19.79
N TYR A 332 -23.28 18.03 -19.09
CA TYR A 332 -23.84 16.81 -18.53
C TYR A 332 -24.26 15.81 -19.59
N MET A 333 -24.66 16.28 -20.77
CA MET A 333 -25.04 15.41 -21.89
C MET A 333 -23.86 14.61 -22.43
N THR A 334 -22.68 15.22 -22.51
CA THR A 334 -21.45 14.52 -22.90
C THR A 334 -20.97 13.63 -21.78
N LEU A 335 -21.04 14.08 -20.53
CA LEU A 335 -20.69 13.28 -19.35
C LEU A 335 -21.55 12.01 -19.25
N GLU A 336 -22.84 12.09 -19.49
CA GLU A 336 -23.73 10.93 -19.51
C GLU A 336 -23.29 9.87 -20.54
N LYS A 337 -22.91 10.30 -21.73
CA LYS A 337 -22.36 9.40 -22.75
C LYS A 337 -21.03 8.78 -22.31
N VAL A 338 -20.16 9.59 -21.72
CA VAL A 338 -18.87 9.14 -21.20
C VAL A 338 -19.07 8.10 -20.09
N PHE A 339 -20.03 8.29 -19.19
CA PHE A 339 -20.28 7.39 -18.08
C PHE A 339 -21.15 6.17 -18.40
N ARG A 340 -21.71 6.07 -19.59
CA ARG A 340 -22.54 4.92 -19.97
C ARG A 340 -21.84 3.56 -19.83
N PRO A 341 -20.58 3.37 -20.30
CA PRO A 341 -19.86 2.10 -20.07
C PRO A 341 -19.61 1.83 -18.58
N TYR A 342 -19.38 2.87 -17.80
CA TYR A 342 -19.18 2.78 -16.35
C TYR A 342 -20.43 2.23 -15.66
N TYR A 343 -21.59 2.77 -15.96
CA TYR A 343 -22.87 2.29 -15.45
C TYR A 343 -23.14 0.84 -15.83
N GLN A 344 -22.90 0.45 -17.06
CA GLN A 344 -23.05 -0.93 -17.52
C GLN A 344 -22.16 -1.90 -16.74
N MET A 345 -20.94 -1.49 -16.41
CA MET A 345 -20.03 -2.28 -15.61
C MET A 345 -20.48 -2.38 -14.15
N MET A 346 -21.03 -1.30 -13.61
CA MET A 346 -21.60 -1.31 -12.26
C MET A 346 -22.81 -2.26 -12.16
N GLN A 347 -23.70 -2.25 -13.15
CA GLN A 347 -24.83 -3.22 -13.21
C GLN A 347 -24.34 -4.67 -13.27
N LYS A 348 -23.36 -4.97 -14.14
CA LYS A 348 -22.73 -6.31 -14.18
C LYS A 348 -22.10 -6.70 -12.84
N SER A 349 -21.54 -5.74 -12.11
CA SER A 349 -20.98 -5.97 -10.78
C SER A 349 -22.07 -6.34 -9.77
N LEU A 350 -23.19 -5.61 -9.78
CA LEU A 350 -24.37 -5.93 -8.94
C LEU A 350 -24.93 -7.33 -9.21
N GLU A 351 -25.12 -7.69 -10.46
CA GLU A 351 -25.61 -9.01 -10.86
C GLU A 351 -24.72 -10.14 -10.32
N LYS A 352 -23.40 -9.89 -10.23
CA LYS A 352 -22.43 -10.82 -9.67
C LYS A 352 -22.32 -10.72 -8.13
N GLY A 353 -23.06 -9.79 -7.52
CA GLY A 353 -22.95 -9.47 -6.10
C GLY A 353 -21.60 -8.89 -5.72
N GLU A 354 -20.93 -8.22 -6.65
CA GLU A 354 -19.65 -7.57 -6.48
C GLU A 354 -19.82 -6.06 -6.29
N ILE A 355 -18.85 -5.44 -5.62
CA ILE A 355 -18.81 -4.00 -5.43
C ILE A 355 -17.70 -3.40 -6.31
N CYS A 356 -18.04 -2.37 -7.08
CA CYS A 356 -17.06 -1.59 -7.82
C CYS A 356 -16.35 -0.62 -6.86
N ALA A 357 -15.08 -0.87 -6.60
CA ALA A 357 -14.21 0.08 -5.92
C ALA A 357 -13.48 0.93 -6.97
N GLU A 358 -13.92 2.18 -7.13
CA GLU A 358 -13.46 3.08 -8.18
C GLU A 358 -12.82 4.35 -7.61
N ASP A 359 -12.29 5.20 -8.49
CA ASP A 359 -11.80 6.52 -8.09
C ASP A 359 -12.97 7.35 -7.57
N ILE A 360 -12.87 7.76 -6.29
CA ILE A 360 -13.97 8.43 -5.57
C ILE A 360 -14.39 9.73 -6.23
N GLU A 361 -13.46 10.49 -6.78
CA GLU A 361 -13.78 11.77 -7.42
C GLU A 361 -14.60 11.55 -8.70
N ILE A 362 -14.23 10.54 -9.50
CA ILE A 362 -14.98 10.17 -10.70
C ILE A 362 -16.38 9.72 -10.32
N LEU A 363 -16.49 8.96 -9.26
CA LEU A 363 -17.78 8.48 -8.75
C LEU A 363 -18.63 9.60 -8.20
N ASP A 364 -18.05 10.56 -7.46
CA ASP A 364 -18.74 11.74 -6.96
C ASP A 364 -19.25 12.62 -8.13
N ILE A 365 -18.44 12.81 -9.16
CA ILE A 365 -18.86 13.51 -10.39
C ILE A 365 -20.03 12.77 -11.05
N TYR A 366 -19.93 11.46 -11.18
CA TYR A 366 -20.95 10.66 -11.84
C TYR A 366 -22.30 10.70 -11.08
N THR A 367 -22.26 10.55 -9.77
CA THR A 367 -23.48 10.63 -8.93
C THR A 367 -24.16 12.01 -9.02
N ASP A 368 -23.37 13.08 -9.07
CA ASP A 368 -23.90 14.44 -9.24
C ASP A 368 -24.50 14.67 -10.63
N VAL A 369 -23.85 14.12 -11.68
CA VAL A 369 -24.38 14.15 -13.05
C VAL A 369 -25.72 13.42 -13.15
N LEU A 370 -25.87 12.27 -12.50
CA LEU A 370 -27.14 11.55 -12.46
C LEU A 370 -28.24 12.33 -11.76
N GLU A 371 -27.92 13.02 -10.68
CA GLU A 371 -28.86 13.92 -9.99
C GLU A 371 -29.31 15.07 -10.90
N LYS A 372 -28.36 15.76 -11.51
CA LYS A 372 -28.62 16.92 -12.37
C LYS A 372 -29.33 16.55 -13.68
N THR A 373 -29.17 15.31 -14.13
CA THR A 373 -29.88 14.78 -15.32
C THR A 373 -31.21 14.09 -14.99
N GLY A 374 -31.62 14.10 -13.70
CA GLY A 374 -32.90 13.53 -13.25
C GLY A 374 -32.95 12.00 -13.25
N ARG A 375 -31.81 11.33 -13.28
CA ARG A 375 -31.71 9.86 -13.30
C ARG A 375 -31.64 9.27 -11.89
N ASN A 376 -32.65 9.54 -11.09
CA ASN A 376 -32.69 9.18 -9.66
C ASN A 376 -32.63 7.65 -9.44
N VAL A 377 -33.27 6.85 -10.28
CA VAL A 377 -33.23 5.37 -10.17
C VAL A 377 -31.80 4.85 -10.31
N GLN A 378 -31.07 5.32 -11.31
CA GLN A 378 -29.67 4.94 -11.51
C GLN A 378 -28.77 5.42 -10.35
N ARG A 379 -29.06 6.59 -9.80
CA ARG A 379 -28.36 7.12 -8.63
C ARG A 379 -28.57 6.25 -7.39
N GLU A 380 -29.83 5.80 -7.16
CA GLU A 380 -30.15 4.91 -6.05
C GLU A 380 -29.46 3.55 -6.20
N GLU A 381 -29.49 2.95 -7.40
CA GLU A 381 -28.79 1.71 -7.71
C GLU A 381 -27.27 1.84 -7.41
N ILE A 382 -26.65 2.95 -7.81
CA ILE A 382 -25.25 3.22 -7.51
C ILE A 382 -25.03 3.42 -6.01
N GLY A 383 -25.95 4.09 -5.33
CA GLY A 383 -25.91 4.25 -3.86
C GLY A 383 -25.93 2.93 -3.10
N MET A 384 -26.55 1.89 -3.66
CA MET A 384 -26.54 0.53 -3.10
C MET A 384 -25.20 -0.20 -3.35
N ILE A 385 -24.42 0.24 -4.34
CA ILE A 385 -23.12 -0.36 -4.71
C ILE A 385 -21.95 0.29 -3.95
N ILE A 386 -22.11 1.52 -3.47
CA ILE A 386 -21.11 2.34 -2.79
C ILE A 386 -21.29 2.28 -1.28
#